data_2b54cb0a2fa0f821651d3a153755c1aa
#
_entry.id   2b54cb0a2fa0f821651d3a153755c1aa
#
_cell.length_a   1.000
_cell.length_b   1.000
_cell.length_c   1.000
_cell.angle_alpha   90.00
_cell.angle_beta   90.00
_cell.angle_gamma   90.00
#
_symmetry.space_group_name_H-M   'P 1'
#
loop_
_entity.id
_entity.type
_entity.pdbx_description
1 polymer ?
#
loop_
_entity_poly.entity_id
_entity_poly.type
_entity_poly.pdbx_seq_one_letter_code
_entity_poly.pdbx_strand_id
1 'polypeptide(L)'
;GADFSVDEQTTKMQGKSEYKTRCGKFKRLGDGIQADCLADDGYTWDFYFRNEPVDKALLAEGFCPMHCRLLHMFAKVLESGHGCKMDNLFHSVKLARAAYSLPKPVLVHGVIRKSGRGVPTCVFQEDKTGKAAEAARGTVKAAVLRGDSLSSDLVVASCYDQKPFYMISHSCESVTWVPVTKRVWSSTLRKTVDFNFLRWNLSNDYNYEMNDNDIADQLRLVYRFMRFQRNIKWWWALFLWGYEVSMVNSYISYKRYCELKGVPVKWTHHDWNQAIGYAHLDPDEDWPRK
;
A
#
# COMPACT_ATOMS: atom_id res chain seq x y z
N GLY A 1 -2.30 -8.57 -15.35
CA GLY A 1 -3.41 -8.11 -14.49
C GLY A 1 -3.06 -6.75 -13.92
N ALA A 2 -4.05 -6.02 -13.46
CA ALA A 2 -3.77 -4.79 -12.73
C ALA A 2 -3.22 -5.14 -11.34
N ASP A 3 -2.26 -4.35 -10.88
CA ASP A 3 -1.65 -4.48 -9.57
C ASP A 3 -2.12 -3.36 -8.66
N PHE A 4 -2.43 -3.70 -7.44
CA PHE A 4 -2.94 -2.78 -6.43
C PHE A 4 -2.05 -2.79 -5.21
N SER A 5 -2.07 -1.72 -4.45
CA SER A 5 -1.43 -1.68 -3.14
C SER A 5 -2.45 -1.42 -2.03
N VAL A 6 -2.17 -1.98 -0.84
CA VAL A 6 -2.91 -1.68 0.38
C VAL A 6 -1.98 -1.01 1.37
N ASP A 7 -2.37 0.17 1.82
CA ASP A 7 -1.67 0.89 2.89
C ASP A 7 -2.64 1.78 3.67
N GLU A 8 -2.17 2.37 4.76
CA GLU A 8 -2.95 3.26 5.60
C GLU A 8 -2.83 4.73 5.20
N GLN A 9 -3.96 5.36 4.97
CA GLN A 9 -4.05 6.81 4.93
C GLN A 9 -4.51 7.34 6.29
N THR A 10 -3.90 8.44 6.72
CA THR A 10 -4.19 9.01 8.02
C THR A 10 -4.57 10.48 7.91
N THR A 11 -5.66 10.86 8.55
CA THR A 11 -6.07 12.26 8.64
C THR A 11 -6.11 12.71 10.10
N LYS A 12 -5.53 13.90 10.37
CA LYS A 12 -5.56 14.48 11.71
C LYS A 12 -6.97 14.92 12.06
N MET A 13 -7.43 14.60 13.25
CA MET A 13 -8.74 14.98 13.73
C MET A 13 -8.66 15.59 15.12
N GLN A 14 -9.42 16.66 15.33
CA GLN A 14 -9.69 17.22 16.65
C GLN A 14 -11.11 16.83 17.12
N GLY A 15 -11.32 16.74 18.44
CA GLY A 15 -12.61 16.38 19.00
C GLY A 15 -12.73 14.91 19.39
N LYS A 16 -13.94 14.50 19.81
CA LYS A 16 -14.27 13.13 20.21
C LYS A 16 -15.00 12.42 19.09
N SER A 17 -14.61 11.19 18.77
CA SER A 17 -15.28 10.32 17.80
C SER A 17 -14.90 8.87 18.05
N GLU A 18 -15.81 7.95 17.75
CA GLU A 18 -15.53 6.51 17.71
C GLU A 18 -14.53 6.11 16.62
N TYR A 19 -14.43 6.90 15.55
CA TYR A 19 -13.46 6.69 14.46
C TYR A 19 -12.05 7.14 14.82
N LYS A 20 -11.88 7.81 15.95
CA LYS A 20 -10.59 8.33 16.40
C LYS A 20 -9.68 7.21 16.86
N THR A 21 -8.49 7.13 16.26
CA THR A 21 -7.46 6.18 16.62
C THR A 21 -6.17 6.89 17.00
N ARG A 22 -5.39 6.25 17.86
CA ARG A 22 -4.06 6.76 18.23
C ARG A 22 -3.07 6.40 17.14
N CYS A 23 -2.84 7.34 16.22
CA CYS A 23 -1.92 7.14 15.11
C CYS A 23 -0.48 7.38 15.56
N GLY A 24 0.39 6.39 15.37
CA GLY A 24 1.80 6.49 15.72
C GLY A 24 2.53 7.63 15.02
N LYS A 25 2.12 7.97 13.80
CA LYS A 25 2.62 9.12 13.01
C LYS A 25 2.33 10.47 13.69
N PHE A 26 1.34 10.53 14.61
CA PHE A 26 0.90 11.77 15.26
C PHE A 26 1.15 11.80 16.77
N LYS A 27 2.10 11.05 17.30
CA LYS A 27 2.41 11.02 18.74
C LYS A 27 2.55 12.40 19.38
N ARG A 28 3.01 13.40 18.62
CA ARG A 28 3.17 14.80 19.04
C ARG A 28 1.98 15.70 18.67
N LEU A 29 1.12 15.27 17.74
CA LEU A 29 0.08 16.09 17.13
C LEU A 29 -1.35 15.65 17.54
N GLY A 30 -1.47 14.63 18.35
CA GLY A 30 -2.75 14.06 18.78
C GLY A 30 -3.21 12.90 17.90
N ASP A 31 -4.43 12.49 18.15
CA ASP A 31 -5.05 11.36 17.47
C ASP A 31 -5.56 11.74 16.07
N GLY A 32 -5.76 10.77 15.24
CA GLY A 32 -6.33 10.92 13.90
C GLY A 32 -7.30 9.81 13.56
N ILE A 33 -7.83 9.87 12.36
CA ILE A 33 -8.61 8.80 11.76
C ILE A 33 -7.71 8.08 10.77
N GLN A 34 -7.70 6.75 10.82
CA GLN A 34 -6.98 5.90 9.87
C GLN A 34 -7.97 5.15 9.00
N ALA A 35 -7.72 5.19 7.70
CA ALA A 35 -8.38 4.37 6.71
C ALA A 35 -7.36 3.38 6.12
N ASP A 36 -7.75 2.12 6.02
CA ASP A 36 -7.04 1.12 5.25
C ASP A 36 -7.53 1.27 3.80
N CYS A 37 -6.64 1.64 2.87
CA CYS A 37 -6.98 2.04 1.50
C CYS A 37 -6.43 1.06 0.48
N LEU A 38 -7.22 0.78 -0.57
CA LEU A 38 -6.82 0.05 -1.76
C LEU A 38 -6.60 1.06 -2.90
N ALA A 39 -5.40 1.12 -3.44
CA ALA A 39 -5.02 2.07 -4.47
C ALA A 39 -4.24 1.44 -5.62
N ASP A 40 -4.24 2.13 -6.76
CA ASP A 40 -3.49 1.82 -7.97
C ASP A 40 -3.07 3.13 -8.63
N ASP A 41 -1.78 3.35 -8.82
CA ASP A 41 -1.17 4.55 -9.41
C ASP A 41 -1.74 5.88 -8.86
N GLY A 42 -1.94 5.93 -7.55
CA GLY A 42 -2.49 7.10 -6.86
C GLY A 42 -4.02 7.22 -6.87
N TYR A 43 -4.74 6.33 -7.56
CA TYR A 43 -6.21 6.27 -7.53
C TYR A 43 -6.67 5.39 -6.38
N THR A 44 -7.42 5.96 -5.43
CA THR A 44 -8.01 5.20 -4.32
C THR A 44 -9.33 4.57 -4.77
N TRP A 45 -9.36 3.25 -4.87
CA TRP A 45 -10.52 2.47 -5.34
C TRP A 45 -11.54 2.21 -4.25
N ASP A 46 -11.07 1.87 -3.05
CA ASP A 46 -11.92 1.59 -1.90
C ASP A 46 -11.14 1.85 -0.60
N PHE A 47 -11.86 2.01 0.50
CA PHE A 47 -11.26 2.21 1.81
C PHE A 47 -12.22 1.78 2.92
N TYR A 48 -11.65 1.45 4.09
CA TYR A 48 -12.38 1.22 5.33
C TYR A 48 -11.72 1.96 6.48
N PHE A 49 -12.52 2.63 7.29
CA PHE A 49 -12.02 3.17 8.54
C PHE A 49 -11.79 2.05 9.56
N ARG A 50 -10.73 2.17 10.37
CA ARG A 50 -10.32 1.09 11.28
C ARG A 50 -11.36 0.67 12.30
N ASN A 51 -12.27 1.56 12.66
CA ASN A 51 -13.32 1.28 13.65
C ASN A 51 -14.69 0.93 13.02
N GLU A 52 -14.75 0.75 11.70
CA GLU A 52 -15.98 0.28 11.07
C GLU A 52 -16.29 -1.18 11.45
N PRO A 53 -17.59 -1.49 11.59
CA PRO A 53 -18.04 -2.85 11.80
C PRO A 53 -17.53 -3.79 10.71
N VAL A 54 -17.28 -5.04 11.08
CA VAL A 54 -16.78 -6.07 10.16
C VAL A 54 -17.67 -7.29 10.20
N ASP A 55 -17.52 -8.15 9.21
CA ASP A 55 -18.27 -9.41 9.11
C ASP A 55 -17.99 -10.31 10.31
N LYS A 56 -19.06 -10.68 11.02
CA LYS A 56 -18.99 -11.53 12.21
C LYS A 56 -18.62 -12.99 11.85
N ALA A 57 -18.96 -13.46 10.64
CA ALA A 57 -18.60 -14.80 10.20
C ALA A 57 -17.08 -14.93 10.03
N LEU A 58 -16.45 -13.97 9.37
CA LEU A 58 -15.00 -13.93 9.23
C LEU A 58 -14.27 -13.79 10.59
N LEU A 59 -14.85 -13.03 11.53
CA LEU A 59 -14.32 -12.97 12.89
C LEU A 59 -14.41 -14.33 13.59
N ALA A 60 -15.50 -15.05 13.44
CA ALA A 60 -15.68 -16.40 14.01
C ALA A 60 -14.69 -17.41 13.41
N GLU A 61 -14.29 -17.25 12.16
CA GLU A 61 -13.21 -18.01 11.52
C GLU A 61 -11.82 -17.62 12.04
N GLY A 62 -11.73 -16.62 12.92
CA GLY A 62 -10.49 -16.16 13.55
C GLY A 62 -9.66 -15.23 12.68
N PHE A 63 -10.27 -14.47 11.76
CA PHE A 63 -9.64 -13.32 11.14
C PHE A 63 -9.67 -12.12 12.08
N CYS A 64 -8.65 -11.27 12.02
CA CYS A 64 -8.70 -9.99 12.71
C CYS A 64 -9.58 -8.98 11.94
N PRO A 65 -10.11 -7.94 12.60
CA PRO A 65 -10.98 -6.95 11.94
C PRO A 65 -10.39 -6.35 10.67
N MET A 66 -9.09 -6.09 10.64
CA MET A 66 -8.39 -5.57 9.48
C MET A 66 -8.44 -6.55 8.30
N HIS A 67 -8.17 -7.85 8.54
CA HIS A 67 -8.26 -8.86 7.49
C HIS A 67 -9.69 -9.03 6.96
N CYS A 68 -10.71 -8.92 7.81
CA CYS A 68 -12.11 -8.95 7.36
C CYS A 68 -12.40 -7.81 6.38
N ARG A 69 -11.95 -6.59 6.68
CA ARG A 69 -12.10 -5.44 5.77
C ARG A 69 -11.37 -5.64 4.45
N LEU A 70 -10.13 -6.13 4.50
CA LEU A 70 -9.35 -6.39 3.28
C LEU A 70 -10.04 -7.42 2.38
N LEU A 71 -10.47 -8.55 2.93
CA LEU A 71 -11.19 -9.57 2.16
C LEU A 71 -12.47 -9.02 1.53
N HIS A 72 -13.18 -8.13 2.23
CA HIS A 72 -14.35 -7.47 1.69
C HIS A 72 -13.98 -6.50 0.55
N MET A 73 -12.94 -5.66 0.70
CA MET A 73 -12.44 -4.81 -0.38
C MET A 73 -12.04 -5.63 -1.61
N PHE A 74 -11.30 -6.72 -1.41
CA PHE A 74 -10.86 -7.58 -2.51
C PHE A 74 -12.04 -8.17 -3.26
N ALA A 75 -13.01 -8.73 -2.55
CA ALA A 75 -14.20 -9.30 -3.15
C ALA A 75 -15.06 -8.28 -3.92
N LYS A 76 -15.06 -7.02 -3.46
CA LYS A 76 -15.84 -5.93 -4.04
C LYS A 76 -15.18 -5.32 -5.28
N VAL A 77 -13.87 -5.10 -5.24
CA VAL A 77 -13.15 -4.27 -6.22
C VAL A 77 -12.31 -5.10 -7.18
N LEU A 78 -11.67 -6.17 -6.71
CA LEU A 78 -10.67 -6.88 -7.51
C LEU A 78 -11.29 -7.96 -8.39
N GLU A 79 -10.68 -8.16 -9.54
CA GLU A 79 -11.02 -9.24 -10.46
C GLU A 79 -10.04 -10.41 -10.31
N SER A 80 -10.41 -11.57 -10.85
CA SER A 80 -9.56 -12.76 -10.80
C SER A 80 -8.19 -12.51 -11.44
N GLY A 81 -7.14 -12.87 -10.71
CA GLY A 81 -5.76 -12.71 -11.15
C GLY A 81 -5.17 -11.30 -10.95
N HIS A 82 -5.92 -10.39 -10.32
CA HIS A 82 -5.31 -9.13 -9.88
C HIS A 82 -4.27 -9.38 -8.78
N GLY A 83 -3.16 -8.64 -8.85
CA GLY A 83 -2.14 -8.59 -7.81
C GLY A 83 -2.48 -7.56 -6.73
N CYS A 84 -2.16 -7.87 -5.49
CA CYS A 84 -2.29 -6.92 -4.38
C CYS A 84 -1.04 -6.93 -3.50
N LYS A 85 -0.37 -5.77 -3.40
CA LYS A 85 0.83 -5.58 -2.58
C LYS A 85 0.44 -5.05 -1.21
N MET A 86 1.09 -5.59 -0.17
CA MET A 86 0.76 -5.23 1.21
C MET A 86 2.01 -5.16 2.09
N ASP A 87 2.03 -4.19 3.02
CA ASP A 87 3.05 -4.14 4.07
C ASP A 87 2.81 -5.21 5.16
N ASN A 88 3.79 -5.38 6.00
CA ASN A 88 3.81 -6.36 7.11
C ASN A 88 2.70 -6.16 8.15
N LEU A 89 2.07 -4.99 8.17
CA LEU A 89 0.93 -4.72 9.02
C LEU A 89 -0.30 -5.51 8.58
N PHE A 90 -0.51 -5.58 7.28
CA PHE A 90 -1.70 -6.14 6.65
C PHE A 90 -1.55 -7.63 6.33
N HIS A 91 -0.32 -8.10 6.12
CA HIS A 91 -0.06 -9.38 5.49
C HIS A 91 0.08 -10.53 6.49
N SER A 92 -0.51 -11.68 6.13
CA SER A 92 -0.35 -12.95 6.84
C SER A 92 -0.58 -14.14 5.91
N VAL A 93 -0.02 -15.31 6.25
CA VAL A 93 -0.26 -16.55 5.50
C VAL A 93 -1.76 -16.87 5.42
N LYS A 94 -2.50 -16.64 6.52
CA LYS A 94 -3.95 -16.89 6.57
C LYS A 94 -4.71 -15.97 5.61
N LEU A 95 -4.38 -14.67 5.59
CA LEU A 95 -5.01 -13.72 4.66
C LEU A 95 -4.68 -14.07 3.21
N ALA A 96 -3.42 -14.40 2.91
CA ALA A 96 -3.01 -14.79 1.57
C ALA A 96 -3.84 -15.94 1.02
N ARG A 97 -4.00 -17.03 1.79
CA ARG A 97 -4.82 -18.17 1.41
C ARG A 97 -6.28 -17.80 1.22
N ALA A 98 -6.85 -17.02 2.14
CA ALA A 98 -8.23 -16.57 2.04
C ALA A 98 -8.48 -15.67 0.82
N ALA A 99 -7.55 -14.79 0.48
CA ALA A 99 -7.64 -13.94 -0.71
C ALA A 99 -7.66 -14.76 -2.01
N TYR A 100 -6.87 -15.82 -2.07
CA TYR A 100 -6.88 -16.73 -3.21
C TYR A 100 -8.16 -17.58 -3.29
N SER A 101 -8.76 -17.90 -2.15
CA SER A 101 -10.00 -18.68 -2.07
C SER A 101 -11.28 -17.86 -2.30
N LEU A 102 -11.17 -16.58 -2.57
CA LEU A 102 -12.31 -15.76 -2.96
C LEU A 102 -12.92 -16.25 -4.29
N PRO A 103 -14.21 -15.98 -4.57
CA PRO A 103 -14.83 -16.29 -5.86
C PRO A 103 -14.08 -15.73 -7.06
N LYS A 104 -13.39 -14.61 -6.87
CA LYS A 104 -12.42 -14.01 -7.77
C LYS A 104 -11.06 -14.07 -7.07
N PRO A 105 -10.22 -15.07 -7.36
CA PRO A 105 -8.93 -15.22 -6.70
C PRO A 105 -8.02 -14.01 -6.85
N VAL A 106 -7.50 -13.52 -5.74
CA VAL A 106 -6.57 -12.38 -5.67
C VAL A 106 -5.19 -12.88 -5.29
N LEU A 107 -4.19 -12.48 -6.08
CA LEU A 107 -2.79 -12.82 -5.86
C LEU A 107 -2.17 -11.80 -4.92
N VAL A 108 -1.80 -12.19 -3.72
CA VAL A 108 -1.19 -11.27 -2.75
C VAL A 108 0.31 -11.43 -2.69
N HIS A 109 0.99 -10.28 -2.56
CA HIS A 109 2.44 -10.18 -2.43
C HIS A 109 2.77 -9.19 -1.32
N GLY A 110 3.90 -9.38 -0.67
CA GLY A 110 4.38 -8.34 0.23
C GLY A 110 5.23 -8.83 1.37
N VAL A 111 5.51 -7.89 2.25
CA VAL A 111 6.34 -8.16 3.43
C VAL A 111 5.49 -8.82 4.52
N ILE A 112 6.08 -9.79 5.22
CA ILE A 112 5.45 -10.49 6.34
C ILE A 112 6.37 -10.45 7.56
N ARG A 113 5.78 -10.46 8.76
CA ARG A 113 6.56 -10.50 10.00
C ARG A 113 7.18 -11.87 10.19
N LYS A 114 8.46 -11.92 10.63
CA LYS A 114 9.14 -13.17 11.00
C LYS A 114 8.32 -14.02 11.97
N SER A 115 7.69 -13.37 12.95
CA SER A 115 6.83 -14.03 13.97
C SER A 115 5.42 -14.33 13.47
N GLY A 116 5.11 -14.12 12.20
CA GLY A 116 3.80 -14.40 11.62
C GLY A 116 3.45 -15.87 11.70
N ARG A 117 2.21 -16.18 12.11
CA ARG A 117 1.76 -17.58 12.17
C ARG A 117 1.80 -18.21 10.78
N GLY A 118 2.43 -19.38 10.69
CA GLY A 118 2.57 -20.14 9.45
C GLY A 118 3.82 -19.79 8.63
N VAL A 119 4.67 -18.85 9.10
CA VAL A 119 5.96 -18.58 8.47
C VAL A 119 6.93 -19.70 8.80
N PRO A 120 7.50 -20.41 7.79
CA PRO A 120 8.37 -21.55 8.04
C PRO A 120 9.72 -21.12 8.64
N THR A 121 10.17 -21.85 9.67
CA THR A 121 11.43 -21.52 10.37
C THR A 121 12.68 -21.71 9.51
N CYS A 122 12.62 -22.58 8.49
CA CYS A 122 13.74 -22.82 7.57
C CYS A 122 14.17 -21.58 6.77
N VAL A 123 13.26 -20.61 6.58
CA VAL A 123 13.60 -19.35 5.91
C VAL A 123 14.23 -18.32 6.87
N PHE A 124 14.30 -18.57 8.17
CA PHE A 124 14.79 -17.58 9.11
C PHE A 124 16.28 -17.31 8.91
N GLN A 125 16.64 -16.05 8.94
CA GLN A 125 18.00 -15.56 8.92
C GLN A 125 18.31 -14.84 10.24
N GLU A 126 19.58 -14.92 10.65
CA GLU A 126 20.08 -14.19 11.81
C GLU A 126 20.33 -12.73 11.44
N ASP A 127 20.03 -11.83 12.35
CA ASP A 127 20.42 -10.42 12.22
C ASP A 127 21.92 -10.30 12.52
N LYS A 128 22.66 -9.74 11.58
CA LYS A 128 24.12 -9.60 11.65
C LYS A 128 24.49 -8.12 11.70
N THR A 129 25.66 -7.81 12.20
CA THR A 129 26.16 -6.44 12.33
C THR A 129 27.51 -6.27 11.66
N GLY A 130 27.86 -5.03 11.28
CA GLY A 130 29.14 -4.67 10.68
C GLY A 130 29.46 -5.44 9.39
N LYS A 131 30.71 -5.88 9.23
CA LYS A 131 31.19 -6.59 8.03
C LYS A 131 30.39 -7.87 7.74
N ALA A 132 29.91 -8.56 8.77
CA ALA A 132 29.11 -9.78 8.59
C ALA A 132 27.74 -9.48 7.98
N ALA A 133 27.12 -8.32 8.28
CA ALA A 133 25.90 -7.86 7.64
C ALA A 133 26.16 -7.47 6.18
N GLU A 134 27.26 -6.79 5.89
CA GLU A 134 27.65 -6.45 4.50
C GLU A 134 27.86 -7.72 3.65
N ALA A 135 28.54 -8.73 4.18
CA ALA A 135 28.75 -10.02 3.51
C ALA A 135 27.46 -10.83 3.32
N ALA A 136 26.47 -10.64 4.18
CA ALA A 136 25.18 -11.34 4.09
C ALA A 136 24.22 -10.71 3.07
N ARG A 137 24.50 -9.50 2.59
CA ARG A 137 23.63 -8.81 1.63
C ARG A 137 23.40 -9.62 0.36
N GLY A 138 22.15 -9.67 -0.09
CA GLY A 138 21.74 -10.48 -1.24
C GLY A 138 21.49 -11.95 -0.89
N THR A 139 21.73 -12.42 0.35
CA THR A 139 21.39 -13.79 0.73
C THR A 139 19.88 -13.97 0.78
N VAL A 140 19.38 -15.04 0.16
CA VAL A 140 17.96 -15.42 0.19
C VAL A 140 17.81 -16.86 0.67
N LYS A 141 16.81 -17.09 1.50
CA LYS A 141 16.28 -18.41 1.82
C LYS A 141 14.80 -18.43 1.47
N ALA A 142 14.34 -19.46 0.77
CA ALA A 142 12.96 -19.57 0.35
C ALA A 142 12.39 -20.94 0.67
N ALA A 143 11.09 -20.99 0.92
CA ALA A 143 10.31 -22.22 1.09
C ALA A 143 8.96 -22.09 0.41
N VAL A 144 8.47 -23.18 -0.12
CA VAL A 144 7.11 -23.26 -0.69
C VAL A 144 6.17 -23.85 0.36
N LEU A 145 5.15 -23.10 0.71
CA LEU A 145 4.02 -23.57 1.49
C LEU A 145 3.00 -24.16 0.53
N ARG A 146 2.98 -25.48 0.42
CA ARG A 146 2.03 -26.17 -0.46
C ARG A 146 0.59 -25.84 -0.08
N GLY A 147 -0.18 -25.52 -1.10
CA GLY A 147 -1.62 -25.41 -1.01
C GLY A 147 -2.29 -26.79 -0.91
N ASP A 148 -3.52 -26.77 -0.51
CA ASP A 148 -4.44 -27.90 -0.71
C ASP A 148 -5.19 -27.75 -2.04
N SER A 149 -6.17 -28.59 -2.30
CA SER A 149 -6.97 -28.55 -3.54
C SER A 149 -7.73 -27.23 -3.77
N LEU A 150 -7.83 -26.37 -2.75
CA LEU A 150 -8.57 -25.10 -2.77
C LEU A 150 -7.66 -23.87 -2.62
N SER A 151 -6.39 -24.06 -2.31
CA SER A 151 -5.44 -22.94 -2.11
C SER A 151 -4.19 -23.12 -2.95
N SER A 152 -3.69 -22.03 -3.56
CA SER A 152 -2.46 -22.08 -4.32
C SER A 152 -1.23 -22.22 -3.42
N ASP A 153 -0.15 -22.66 -4.01
CA ASP A 153 1.17 -22.62 -3.39
C ASP A 153 1.57 -21.19 -3.06
N LEU A 154 2.15 -21.02 -1.89
CA LEU A 154 2.68 -19.74 -1.43
C LEU A 154 4.20 -19.86 -1.28
N VAL A 155 4.94 -18.94 -1.86
CA VAL A 155 6.37 -18.82 -1.57
C VAL A 155 6.59 -17.85 -0.44
N VAL A 156 7.31 -18.31 0.58
CA VAL A 156 7.82 -17.47 1.65
C VAL A 156 9.33 -17.41 1.53
N ALA A 157 9.88 -16.22 1.47
CA ALA A 157 11.31 -16.02 1.40
C ALA A 157 11.80 -14.98 2.41
N SER A 158 13.02 -15.15 2.86
CA SER A 158 13.77 -14.11 3.54
C SER A 158 14.88 -13.58 2.64
N CYS A 159 14.98 -12.28 2.55
CA CYS A 159 16.02 -11.58 1.83
C CYS A 159 16.83 -10.73 2.82
N TYR A 160 18.14 -10.69 2.64
CA TYR A 160 19.03 -9.88 3.47
C TYR A 160 19.47 -8.62 2.73
N ASP A 161 19.09 -7.44 3.21
CA ASP A 161 19.64 -6.15 2.78
C ASP A 161 20.51 -5.56 3.90
N GLN A 162 20.03 -4.60 4.66
CA GLN A 162 20.69 -4.15 5.90
C GLN A 162 20.35 -5.05 7.08
N LYS A 163 19.14 -5.61 7.06
CA LYS A 163 18.61 -6.61 7.97
C LYS A 163 17.79 -7.62 7.18
N PRO A 164 17.56 -8.82 7.73
CA PRO A 164 16.68 -9.77 7.08
C PRO A 164 15.24 -9.25 7.08
N PHE A 165 14.59 -9.29 5.93
CA PHE A 165 13.16 -9.05 5.78
C PHE A 165 12.51 -10.27 5.13
N TYR A 166 11.23 -10.45 5.37
CA TYR A 166 10.48 -11.65 4.98
C TYR A 166 9.37 -11.26 4.02
N MET A 167 9.20 -12.02 2.97
CA MET A 167 8.18 -11.81 1.94
C MET A 167 7.38 -13.07 1.72
N ILE A 168 6.15 -12.88 1.27
CA ILE A 168 5.24 -13.94 0.85
C ILE A 168 4.60 -13.56 -0.48
N SER A 169 4.37 -14.55 -1.34
CA SER A 169 3.79 -14.33 -2.66
C SER A 169 3.07 -15.56 -3.17
N HIS A 170 1.98 -15.34 -3.91
CA HIS A 170 1.33 -16.36 -4.74
C HIS A 170 1.98 -16.53 -6.11
N SER A 171 2.58 -15.48 -6.68
CA SER A 171 3.22 -15.57 -7.98
C SER A 171 4.68 -15.98 -7.80
N CYS A 172 4.94 -17.25 -8.00
CA CYS A 172 6.29 -17.79 -8.00
C CYS A 172 6.56 -18.66 -9.21
N GLU A 173 6.28 -18.15 -10.39
CA GLU A 173 6.67 -18.86 -11.60
C GLU A 173 8.17 -18.79 -11.84
N SER A 174 8.86 -17.78 -11.30
CA SER A 174 10.31 -17.70 -11.40
C SER A 174 10.95 -16.85 -10.31
N VAL A 175 11.85 -17.43 -9.53
CA VAL A 175 12.78 -16.67 -8.69
C VAL A 175 13.87 -16.15 -9.61
N THR A 176 13.68 -14.98 -10.18
CA THR A 176 14.69 -14.31 -10.98
C THR A 176 15.44 -13.31 -10.12
N TRP A 177 16.74 -13.22 -10.38
CA TRP A 177 17.63 -12.31 -9.69
C TRP A 177 17.93 -11.12 -10.59
N VAL A 178 17.68 -9.92 -10.08
CA VAL A 178 18.00 -8.68 -10.80
C VAL A 178 19.18 -7.98 -10.11
N PRO A 179 20.16 -7.50 -10.87
CA PRO A 179 21.24 -6.69 -10.31
C PRO A 179 20.68 -5.35 -9.85
N VAL A 180 20.97 -4.97 -8.61
CA VAL A 180 20.55 -3.71 -8.03
C VAL A 180 21.78 -2.97 -7.50
N THR A 181 21.89 -1.70 -7.84
CA THR A 181 22.87 -0.78 -7.29
C THR A 181 22.21 0.09 -6.22
N LYS A 182 22.75 0.08 -5.03
CA LYS A 182 22.26 0.88 -3.92
C LYS A 182 23.37 1.75 -3.35
N ARG A 183 23.10 3.04 -3.18
CA ARG A 183 24.01 3.93 -2.48
C ARG A 183 23.97 3.66 -0.99
N VAL A 184 25.09 3.30 -0.42
CA VAL A 184 25.23 2.92 0.99
C VAL A 184 26.39 3.71 1.61
N TRP A 185 26.17 4.23 2.82
CA TRP A 185 27.25 4.81 3.59
C TRP A 185 28.19 3.70 4.07
N SER A 186 29.46 3.77 3.67
CA SER A 186 30.51 2.90 4.17
C SER A 186 31.20 3.56 5.37
N SER A 187 31.08 2.96 6.54
CA SER A 187 31.77 3.42 7.75
C SER A 187 33.30 3.30 7.64
N THR A 188 33.75 2.33 6.86
CA THR A 188 35.18 2.09 6.63
C THR A 188 35.82 3.16 5.74
N LEU A 189 35.09 3.54 4.65
CA LEU A 189 35.58 4.52 3.68
C LEU A 189 35.13 5.96 4.02
N ARG A 190 34.26 6.12 5.02
CA ARG A 190 33.66 7.41 5.42
C ARG A 190 33.04 8.19 4.25
N LYS A 191 32.47 7.48 3.30
CA LYS A 191 31.77 8.05 2.14
C LYS A 191 30.65 7.15 1.66
N THR A 192 29.76 7.70 0.88
CA THR A 192 28.72 6.93 0.18
C THR A 192 29.38 6.19 -0.98
N VAL A 193 29.14 4.89 -1.07
CA VAL A 193 29.65 4.00 -2.12
C VAL A 193 28.47 3.29 -2.79
N ASP A 194 28.63 2.99 -4.06
CA ASP A 194 27.68 2.16 -4.79
C ASP A 194 27.94 0.70 -4.45
N PHE A 195 26.92 0.03 -3.94
CA PHE A 195 26.97 -1.37 -3.58
C PHE A 195 26.07 -2.16 -4.54
N ASN A 196 26.70 -3.07 -5.31
CA ASN A 196 26.01 -3.92 -6.26
C ASN A 196 25.71 -5.28 -5.62
N PHE A 197 24.46 -5.71 -5.68
CA PHE A 197 24.05 -7.04 -5.23
C PHE A 197 22.87 -7.56 -6.04
N LEU A 198 22.67 -8.86 -5.97
CA LEU A 198 21.51 -9.48 -6.57
C LEU A 198 20.32 -9.38 -5.62
N ARG A 199 19.21 -8.90 -6.13
CA ARG A 199 17.94 -8.85 -5.42
C ARG A 199 16.95 -9.76 -6.12
N TRP A 200 16.09 -10.41 -5.35
CA TRP A 200 14.95 -11.13 -5.90
C TRP A 200 14.00 -10.12 -6.59
N ASN A 201 13.60 -10.42 -7.84
CA ASN A 201 12.75 -9.53 -8.63
C ASN A 201 11.48 -9.12 -7.88
N LEU A 202 10.80 -10.08 -7.21
CA LEU A 202 9.58 -9.79 -6.43
C LEU A 202 9.78 -8.69 -5.37
N SER A 203 10.95 -8.64 -4.74
CA SER A 203 11.30 -7.57 -3.79
C SER A 203 11.51 -6.23 -4.49
N ASN A 204 11.93 -6.24 -5.75
CA ASN A 204 12.07 -5.03 -6.55
C ASN A 204 10.71 -4.50 -7.01
N ASP A 205 9.87 -5.39 -7.51
CA ASP A 205 8.51 -5.09 -7.95
C ASP A 205 7.66 -4.57 -6.79
N TYR A 206 7.75 -5.23 -5.63
CA TYR A 206 7.12 -4.76 -4.39
C TYR A 206 7.51 -3.30 -4.05
N ASN A 207 8.80 -2.95 -4.11
CA ASN A 207 9.23 -1.59 -3.79
C ASN A 207 8.74 -0.54 -4.79
N TYR A 208 8.49 -0.94 -6.03
CA TYR A 208 7.98 -0.05 -7.06
C TYR A 208 6.47 0.20 -6.90
N GLU A 209 5.70 -0.86 -6.65
CA GLU A 209 4.24 -0.85 -6.68
C GLU A 209 3.60 -0.50 -5.31
N MET A 210 4.34 -0.67 -4.19
CA MET A 210 3.84 -0.25 -2.86
C MET A 210 3.66 1.26 -2.70
N ASN A 211 4.18 2.06 -3.64
CA ASN A 211 4.09 3.53 -3.58
C ASN A 211 2.73 4.10 -3.98
N ASP A 212 1.79 3.30 -4.48
CA ASP A 212 0.52 3.81 -5.03
C ASP A 212 -0.29 4.59 -4.00
N ASN A 213 -0.41 4.05 -2.79
CA ASN A 213 -1.07 4.74 -1.69
C ASN A 213 -0.29 5.98 -1.22
N ASP A 214 1.04 5.92 -1.23
CA ASP A 214 1.89 7.05 -0.89
C ASP A 214 1.74 8.18 -1.94
N ILE A 215 1.61 7.83 -3.22
CA ILE A 215 1.32 8.79 -4.30
C ILE A 215 -0.05 9.44 -4.08
N ALA A 216 -1.09 8.65 -3.78
CA ALA A 216 -2.42 9.16 -3.45
C ALA A 216 -2.37 10.15 -2.28
N ASP A 217 -1.67 9.78 -1.20
CA ASP A 217 -1.54 10.60 0.00
C ASP A 217 -0.72 11.89 -0.27
N GLN A 218 0.34 11.80 -1.04
CA GLN A 218 1.13 12.95 -1.46
C GLN A 218 0.30 13.93 -2.30
N LEU A 219 -0.41 13.46 -3.32
CA LEU A 219 -1.27 14.29 -4.15
C LEU A 219 -2.37 14.97 -3.32
N ARG A 220 -3.01 14.24 -2.41
CA ARG A 220 -4.01 14.76 -1.50
C ARG A 220 -3.45 15.83 -0.57
N LEU A 221 -2.24 15.64 -0.05
CA LEU A 221 -1.62 16.55 0.92
C LEU A 221 -1.07 17.85 0.31
N VAL A 222 -0.82 17.88 -1.01
CA VAL A 222 -0.35 19.09 -1.70
C VAL A 222 -1.40 20.21 -1.62
N TYR A 223 -2.68 19.87 -1.81
CA TYR A 223 -3.79 20.84 -1.80
C TYR A 223 -4.76 20.57 -0.64
N ARG A 224 -4.24 20.36 0.54
CA ARG A 224 -5.00 19.96 1.71
C ARG A 224 -5.96 21.07 2.18
N PHE A 225 -7.25 20.84 2.06
CA PHE A 225 -8.31 21.77 2.50
C PHE A 225 -8.34 21.95 4.03
N MET A 226 -8.04 20.94 4.79
CA MET A 226 -7.97 21.02 6.26
C MET A 226 -6.92 22.01 6.80
N ARG A 227 -5.97 22.47 5.97
CA ARG A 227 -4.92 23.40 6.41
C ARG A 227 -5.48 24.75 6.82
N PHE A 228 -6.63 25.13 6.27
CA PHE A 228 -7.23 26.45 6.41
C PHE A 228 -8.39 26.50 7.39
N GLN A 229 -8.77 25.36 8.00
CA GLN A 229 -9.94 25.30 8.85
C GLN A 229 -9.62 24.79 10.26
N ARG A 230 -9.99 25.58 11.27
CA ARG A 230 -10.04 25.16 12.67
C ARG A 230 -11.38 24.46 12.92
N ASN A 231 -11.47 23.17 12.66
CA ASN A 231 -12.70 22.42 12.87
C ASN A 231 -12.65 21.55 14.09
N ILE A 232 -13.67 21.71 14.95
CA ILE A 232 -13.87 20.91 16.17
C ILE A 232 -14.76 19.70 15.88
N LYS A 233 -15.55 19.76 14.79
CA LYS A 233 -16.50 18.68 14.44
C LYS A 233 -15.76 17.51 13.77
N TRP A 234 -15.87 16.33 14.34
CA TRP A 234 -15.15 15.13 13.88
C TRP A 234 -15.52 14.71 12.45
N TRP A 235 -16.81 14.76 12.08
CA TRP A 235 -17.27 14.39 10.75
C TRP A 235 -16.74 15.30 9.63
N TRP A 236 -16.35 16.54 9.95
CA TRP A 236 -15.79 17.45 8.98
C TRP A 236 -14.41 17.02 8.47
N ALA A 237 -13.62 16.41 9.35
CA ALA A 237 -12.35 15.83 8.95
C ALA A 237 -12.54 14.68 7.97
N LEU A 238 -13.55 13.84 8.17
CA LEU A 238 -13.91 12.74 7.24
C LEU A 238 -14.43 13.28 5.91
N PHE A 239 -15.32 14.25 5.96
CA PHE A 239 -15.87 14.88 4.76
C PHE A 239 -14.75 15.48 3.90
N LEU A 240 -13.87 16.29 4.49
CA LEU A 240 -12.76 16.90 3.76
C LEU A 240 -11.76 15.87 3.24
N TRP A 241 -11.48 14.83 4.01
CA TRP A 241 -10.62 13.73 3.54
C TRP A 241 -11.25 13.04 2.31
N GLY A 242 -12.51 12.70 2.36
CA GLY A 242 -13.24 12.11 1.23
C GLY A 242 -13.29 13.03 0.01
N TYR A 243 -13.49 14.33 0.23
CA TYR A 243 -13.45 15.32 -0.83
C TYR A 243 -12.05 15.40 -1.47
N GLU A 244 -10.98 15.47 -0.66
CA GLU A 244 -9.59 15.47 -1.12
C GLU A 244 -9.27 14.21 -1.95
N VAL A 245 -9.73 13.03 -1.51
CA VAL A 245 -9.59 11.76 -2.25
C VAL A 245 -10.33 11.84 -3.60
N SER A 246 -11.55 12.36 -3.61
CA SER A 246 -12.33 12.51 -4.85
C SER A 246 -11.66 13.44 -5.85
N MET A 247 -11.04 14.53 -5.38
CA MET A 247 -10.29 15.46 -6.23
C MET A 247 -9.06 14.78 -6.85
N VAL A 248 -8.30 14.01 -6.08
CA VAL A 248 -7.16 13.23 -6.59
C VAL A 248 -7.64 12.19 -7.61
N ASN A 249 -8.68 11.43 -7.29
CA ASN A 249 -9.24 10.42 -8.17
C ASN A 249 -9.72 11.01 -9.49
N SER A 250 -10.34 12.20 -9.47
CA SER A 250 -10.78 12.88 -10.69
C SER A 250 -9.60 13.27 -11.58
N TYR A 251 -8.50 13.75 -10.99
CA TYR A 251 -7.27 14.06 -11.72
C TYR A 251 -6.60 12.82 -12.32
N ILE A 252 -6.50 11.74 -11.57
CA ILE A 252 -5.94 10.47 -12.08
C ILE A 252 -6.81 9.91 -13.20
N SER A 253 -8.15 10.00 -13.08
CA SER A 253 -9.08 9.61 -14.14
C SER A 253 -8.86 10.42 -15.42
N TYR A 254 -8.63 11.74 -15.30
CA TYR A 254 -8.29 12.58 -16.43
C TYR A 254 -6.96 12.13 -17.10
N LYS A 255 -5.92 11.87 -16.33
CA LYS A 255 -4.65 11.34 -16.85
C LYS A 255 -4.86 10.04 -17.64
N ARG A 256 -5.54 9.06 -17.04
CA ARG A 256 -5.85 7.76 -17.65
C ARG A 256 -6.68 7.92 -18.93
N TYR A 257 -7.65 8.84 -18.91
CA TYR A 257 -8.42 9.16 -20.13
C TYR A 257 -7.52 9.69 -21.26
N CYS A 258 -6.61 10.61 -20.95
CA CYS A 258 -5.66 11.12 -21.94
C CYS A 258 -4.76 10.01 -22.50
N GLU A 259 -4.24 9.14 -21.65
CA GLU A 259 -3.42 7.98 -22.04
C GLU A 259 -4.20 7.02 -22.94
N LEU A 260 -5.43 6.67 -22.59
CA LEU A 260 -6.30 5.79 -23.39
C LEU A 260 -6.63 6.38 -24.77
N LYS A 261 -6.73 7.71 -24.86
CA LYS A 261 -7.00 8.41 -26.13
C LYS A 261 -5.74 8.76 -26.92
N GLY A 262 -4.56 8.48 -26.38
CA GLY A 262 -3.28 8.86 -26.98
C GLY A 262 -3.09 10.37 -27.11
N VAL A 263 -3.72 11.16 -26.23
CA VAL A 263 -3.59 12.62 -26.20
C VAL A 263 -2.70 13.06 -25.04
N PRO A 264 -1.91 14.12 -25.19
CA PRO A 264 -1.03 14.59 -24.13
C PRO A 264 -1.83 15.10 -22.91
N VAL A 265 -1.35 14.80 -21.71
CA VAL A 265 -1.87 15.37 -20.47
C VAL A 265 -1.49 16.85 -20.43
N LYS A 266 -2.46 17.74 -20.63
CA LYS A 266 -2.23 19.19 -20.69
C LYS A 266 -2.25 19.86 -19.31
N TRP A 267 -3.05 19.36 -18.40
CA TRP A 267 -3.27 19.99 -17.09
C TRP A 267 -2.44 19.29 -16.02
N THR A 268 -1.77 20.10 -15.23
CA THR A 268 -1.16 19.66 -13.98
C THR A 268 -2.26 19.40 -12.93
N HIS A 269 -1.91 18.74 -11.83
CA HIS A 269 -2.85 18.58 -10.72
C HIS A 269 -3.35 19.91 -10.16
N HIS A 270 -2.51 20.96 -10.21
CA HIS A 270 -2.90 22.32 -9.83
C HIS A 270 -3.97 22.89 -10.76
N ASP A 271 -3.73 22.84 -12.07
CA ASP A 271 -4.66 23.40 -13.07
C ASP A 271 -6.00 22.67 -13.02
N TRP A 272 -5.98 21.34 -12.81
CA TRP A 272 -7.17 20.52 -12.64
C TRP A 272 -8.02 20.97 -11.44
N ASN A 273 -7.39 21.15 -10.28
CA ASN A 273 -8.07 21.59 -9.07
C ASN A 273 -8.65 23.01 -9.22
N GLN A 274 -7.93 23.92 -9.89
CA GLN A 274 -8.43 25.23 -10.20
C GLN A 274 -9.66 25.16 -11.13
N ALA A 275 -9.58 24.36 -12.21
CA ALA A 275 -10.68 24.21 -13.14
C ALA A 275 -11.96 23.69 -12.48
N ILE A 276 -11.85 22.69 -11.60
CA ILE A 276 -13.01 22.21 -10.82
C ILE A 276 -13.54 23.30 -9.90
N GLY A 277 -12.65 24.03 -9.21
CA GLY A 277 -13.05 25.13 -8.34
C GLY A 277 -13.82 26.22 -9.08
N TYR A 278 -13.38 26.61 -10.26
CA TYR A 278 -14.07 27.59 -11.08
C TYR A 278 -15.41 27.05 -11.62
N ALA A 279 -15.45 25.81 -12.11
CA ALA A 279 -16.70 25.21 -12.58
C ALA A 279 -17.78 25.11 -11.48
N HIS A 280 -17.40 25.05 -10.22
CA HIS A 280 -18.35 25.13 -9.09
C HIS A 280 -18.81 26.55 -8.78
N LEU A 281 -18.01 27.58 -9.09
CA LEU A 281 -18.36 28.97 -8.84
C LEU A 281 -19.18 29.57 -9.98
N ASP A 282 -18.90 29.18 -11.20
CA ASP A 282 -19.63 29.62 -12.40
C ASP A 282 -19.76 28.42 -13.38
N PRO A 283 -20.82 27.63 -13.23
CA PRO A 283 -21.04 26.43 -14.07
C PRO A 283 -21.32 26.73 -15.53
N ASP A 284 -21.71 27.97 -15.87
CA ASP A 284 -22.06 28.39 -17.23
C ASP A 284 -20.83 28.95 -18.00
N GLU A 285 -19.70 29.12 -17.34
CA GLU A 285 -18.47 29.61 -17.95
C GLU A 285 -17.56 28.45 -18.40
N ASP A 286 -17.19 28.40 -19.68
CA ASP A 286 -16.28 27.41 -20.24
C ASP A 286 -14.86 27.58 -19.66
N TRP A 287 -14.51 26.84 -18.64
CA TRP A 287 -13.21 26.81 -17.94
C TRP A 287 -12.35 25.60 -18.30
N PRO A 288 -11.02 25.75 -18.38
CA PRO A 288 -10.29 26.87 -18.98
C PRO A 288 -10.09 26.67 -20.49
N ARG A 289 -10.43 27.66 -21.24
CA ARG A 289 -10.02 27.77 -22.65
C ARG A 289 -8.52 28.11 -22.72
N LYS A 290 -7.63 27.13 -22.57
CA LYS A 290 -6.22 27.29 -22.89
C LYS A 290 -5.75 26.16 -23.79
#